data_8a68973a012678956adb217b085920b3
#
_entry.id   8a68973a012678956adb217b085920b3
#
_cell.length_a   1.000
_cell.length_b   1.000
_cell.length_c   1.000
_cell.angle_alpha   90.00
_cell.angle_beta   90.00
_cell.angle_gamma   90.00
#
_symmetry.space_group_name_H-M   'P 1'
#
loop_
_entity.id
_entity.type
_entity.pdbx_description
1 polymer ?
#
loop_
_entity_poly.entity_id
_entity_poly.type
_entity_poly.pdbx_seq_one_letter_code
_entity_poly.pdbx_strand_id
1 'polypeptide(L)'
;MVETAAGLVEHVLPHVPVRQWVLSFPWPLRLLFAARPDLLTRVLGVVTRALSTAAKRRAGLRAGTDAETGVVTFIQRFGSALNLNIHLHLLALDGAYTFAAGRPRFHRARVPTNDEIERLLDALIRRVVRTLTRAGALVVDPDEEGASPYLNLERPDDDALAVLESASVRYRIAVGPIAGRKTLRLQVPGALSTATQVTKRLTATRDGFSLNAAVACRAGERRKLERLCRYVARPPLALERLSRDGDGLVVHELKRPFRDGTTEFLFEPLDFLARLAALVPRPRSHLIRYHGVLAANARHRRLVVPAPGPTPAACDDEDTPAPMRAPMSWVQRLRYVFDIDLSRCPRCGAAMRVLAVITEPRVIAAILEHIDTHAARAPPIASA
;
A
#
# COMPACT_ATOMS: atom_id res chain seq x y z
N MET A 1 4.91 -9.22 2.84
CA MET A 1 4.08 -8.77 1.70
C MET A 1 3.06 -9.85 1.29
N VAL A 2 3.47 -11.05 0.93
CA VAL A 2 2.54 -12.14 0.55
C VAL A 2 1.64 -12.54 1.71
N GLU A 3 2.18 -12.74 2.90
CA GLU A 3 1.41 -13.06 4.13
C GLU A 3 0.39 -11.96 4.47
N THR A 4 0.80 -10.70 4.37
CA THR A 4 -0.10 -9.57 4.59
C THR A 4 -1.26 -9.59 3.60
N ALA A 5 -0.98 -9.81 2.31
CA ALA A 5 -2.01 -9.85 1.28
C ALA A 5 -2.97 -11.03 1.46
N ALA A 6 -2.43 -12.22 1.71
CA ALA A 6 -3.23 -13.40 1.98
C ALA A 6 -4.10 -13.23 3.24
N GLY A 7 -3.49 -12.75 4.34
CA GLY A 7 -4.22 -12.48 5.58
C GLY A 7 -5.35 -11.46 5.41
N LEU A 8 -5.15 -10.42 4.58
CA LEU A 8 -6.20 -9.46 4.27
C LEU A 8 -7.34 -10.08 3.48
N VAL A 9 -7.02 -10.89 2.47
CA VAL A 9 -8.02 -11.52 1.61
C VAL A 9 -8.77 -12.61 2.35
N GLU A 10 -8.08 -13.46 3.10
CA GLU A 10 -8.69 -14.62 3.75
C GLU A 10 -9.43 -14.26 5.05
N HIS A 11 -8.95 -13.23 5.79
CA HIS A 11 -9.36 -13.03 7.18
C HIS A 11 -9.86 -11.61 7.51
N VAL A 12 -9.87 -10.69 6.53
CA VAL A 12 -10.28 -9.31 6.79
C VAL A 12 -11.31 -8.82 5.78
N LEU A 13 -11.02 -8.99 4.48
CA LEU A 13 -11.88 -8.46 3.43
C LEU A 13 -12.98 -9.46 3.08
N PRO A 14 -14.27 -9.13 3.33
CA PRO A 14 -15.39 -10.01 3.04
C PRO A 14 -15.56 -10.22 1.52
N HIS A 15 -16.41 -11.20 1.17
CA HIS A 15 -16.74 -11.54 -0.22
C HIS A 15 -17.72 -10.53 -0.85
N VAL A 16 -17.36 -9.25 -0.83
CA VAL A 16 -18.11 -8.14 -1.45
C VAL A 16 -17.18 -7.32 -2.35
N PRO A 17 -17.71 -6.47 -3.23
CA PRO A 17 -16.89 -5.61 -4.05
C PRO A 17 -16.02 -4.66 -3.20
N VAL A 18 -14.76 -4.50 -3.61
CA VAL A 18 -13.77 -3.61 -2.98
C VAL A 18 -13.25 -2.63 -4.01
N ARG A 19 -13.15 -1.36 -3.65
CA ARG A 19 -12.55 -0.30 -4.46
C ARG A 19 -11.32 0.26 -3.79
N GLN A 20 -10.24 0.39 -4.55
CA GLN A 20 -9.07 1.13 -4.12
C GLN A 20 -9.29 2.63 -4.35
N TRP A 21 -9.05 3.42 -3.31
CA TRP A 21 -8.90 4.86 -3.38
C TRP A 21 -7.45 5.21 -3.12
N VAL A 22 -6.88 6.09 -3.94
CA VAL A 22 -5.52 6.60 -3.72
C VAL A 22 -5.63 8.10 -3.52
N LEU A 23 -5.27 8.56 -2.32
CA LEU A 23 -5.23 9.97 -1.98
C LEU A 23 -3.77 10.42 -1.81
N SER A 24 -3.33 11.34 -2.67
CA SER A 24 -2.02 11.98 -2.56
C SER A 24 -2.18 13.41 -2.05
N PHE A 25 -1.18 13.87 -1.31
CA PHE A 25 -1.15 15.20 -0.70
C PHE A 25 -0.14 16.11 -1.41
N PRO A 26 -0.30 17.45 -1.35
CA PRO A 26 0.72 18.39 -1.77
C PRO A 26 1.99 18.20 -0.94
N TRP A 27 3.16 18.52 -1.53
CA TRP A 27 4.46 18.24 -0.90
C TRP A 27 4.64 18.82 0.52
N PRO A 28 4.11 20.02 0.87
CA PRO A 28 4.26 20.53 2.23
C PRO A 28 3.56 19.65 3.26
N LEU A 29 2.35 19.13 2.94
CA LEU A 29 1.62 18.23 3.82
C LEU A 29 2.30 16.85 3.96
N ARG A 30 3.02 16.38 2.93
CA ARG A 30 3.80 15.12 3.04
C ARG A 30 4.89 15.26 4.11
N LEU A 31 5.56 16.41 4.16
CA LEU A 31 6.56 16.70 5.16
C LEU A 31 5.94 16.83 6.56
N LEU A 32 4.82 17.57 6.68
CA LEU A 32 4.08 17.67 7.93
C LEU A 32 3.68 16.29 8.48
N PHE A 33 3.13 15.43 7.64
CA PHE A 33 2.66 14.10 8.07
C PHE A 33 3.80 13.12 8.39
N ALA A 34 4.99 13.32 7.84
CA ALA A 34 6.18 12.59 8.24
C ALA A 34 6.62 12.99 9.65
N ALA A 35 6.64 14.30 9.92
CA ALA A 35 7.00 14.87 11.21
C ALA A 35 5.95 14.65 12.31
N ARG A 36 4.65 14.73 11.94
CA ARG A 36 3.51 14.72 12.85
C ARG A 36 2.51 13.60 12.48
N PRO A 37 2.80 12.34 12.83
CA PRO A 37 1.91 11.20 12.57
C PRO A 37 0.53 11.30 13.26
N ASP A 38 0.44 12.06 14.35
CA ASP A 38 -0.80 12.37 15.04
C ASP A 38 -1.77 13.16 14.13
N LEU A 39 -1.25 14.15 13.41
CA LEU A 39 -2.04 14.94 12.44
C LEU A 39 -2.51 14.08 11.26
N LEU A 40 -1.64 13.19 10.75
CA LEU A 40 -2.04 12.23 9.74
C LEU A 40 -3.19 11.33 10.24
N THR A 41 -3.16 10.93 11.51
CA THR A 41 -4.22 10.13 12.14
C THR A 41 -5.56 10.89 12.16
N ARG A 42 -5.55 12.19 12.50
CA ARG A 42 -6.76 13.04 12.46
C ARG A 42 -7.30 13.20 11.03
N VAL A 43 -6.40 13.45 10.07
CA VAL A 43 -6.74 13.55 8.64
C VAL A 43 -7.30 12.22 8.12
N LEU A 44 -6.72 11.10 8.50
CA LEU A 44 -7.22 9.78 8.12
C LEU A 44 -8.67 9.54 8.60
N GLY A 45 -8.99 9.98 9.83
CA GLY A 45 -10.36 9.97 10.34
C GLY A 45 -11.33 10.81 9.48
N VAL A 46 -10.88 11.96 8.96
CA VAL A 46 -11.67 12.78 8.03
C VAL A 46 -11.92 12.04 6.71
N VAL A 47 -10.84 11.48 6.14
CA VAL A 47 -10.89 10.76 4.85
C VAL A 47 -11.82 9.57 4.93
N THR A 48 -11.67 8.73 5.93
CA THR A 48 -12.48 7.50 6.07
C THR A 48 -13.97 7.79 6.29
N ARG A 49 -14.30 8.83 7.07
CA ARG A 49 -15.70 9.27 7.23
C ARG A 49 -16.29 9.81 5.93
N ALA A 50 -15.51 10.57 5.15
CA ALA A 50 -15.97 11.10 3.86
C ALA A 50 -16.23 9.97 2.85
N LEU A 51 -15.32 8.99 2.76
CA LEU A 51 -15.48 7.80 1.91
C LEU A 51 -16.68 6.96 2.36
N SER A 52 -16.88 6.78 3.66
CA SER A 52 -18.04 6.07 4.22
C SER A 52 -19.34 6.74 3.81
N THR A 53 -19.46 8.05 3.95
CA THR A 53 -20.64 8.82 3.55
C THR A 53 -20.90 8.70 2.03
N ALA A 54 -19.83 8.80 1.22
CA ALA A 54 -19.94 8.67 -0.23
C ALA A 54 -20.37 7.24 -0.64
N ALA A 55 -19.87 6.19 0.03
CA ALA A 55 -20.23 4.81 -0.23
C ALA A 55 -21.71 4.54 0.10
N LYS A 56 -22.18 4.99 1.28
CA LYS A 56 -23.59 4.87 1.70
C LYS A 56 -24.55 5.56 0.70
N ARG A 57 -24.21 6.79 0.31
CA ARG A 57 -25.03 7.55 -0.68
C ARG A 57 -25.10 6.81 -2.03
N ARG A 58 -23.97 6.31 -2.53
CA ARG A 58 -23.92 5.55 -3.80
C ARG A 58 -24.61 4.18 -3.70
N ALA A 59 -24.75 3.64 -2.50
CA ALA A 59 -25.53 2.43 -2.23
C ALA A 59 -27.05 2.70 -2.10
N GLY A 60 -27.50 3.94 -2.30
CA GLY A 60 -28.91 4.32 -2.21
C GLY A 60 -29.46 4.37 -0.78
N LEU A 61 -28.59 4.39 0.23
CA LEU A 61 -29.01 4.47 1.63
C LEU A 61 -29.32 5.91 2.02
N ARG A 62 -30.45 6.10 2.73
CA ARG A 62 -30.87 7.42 3.23
C ARG A 62 -29.92 7.92 4.33
N ALA A 63 -29.82 9.24 4.47
CA ALA A 63 -29.17 9.84 5.63
C ALA A 63 -29.83 9.33 6.93
N GLY A 64 -29.03 9.01 7.93
CA GLY A 64 -29.56 8.46 9.19
C GLY A 64 -29.78 6.93 9.20
N THR A 65 -29.68 6.23 8.04
CA THR A 65 -29.70 4.76 8.05
C THR A 65 -28.52 4.23 8.86
N ASP A 66 -28.82 3.35 9.83
CA ASP A 66 -27.77 2.62 10.57
C ASP A 66 -27.10 1.61 9.64
N ALA A 67 -26.04 2.06 9.02
CA ALA A 67 -25.28 1.29 8.06
C ALA A 67 -23.79 1.51 8.27
N GLU A 68 -23.01 0.46 8.10
CA GLU A 68 -21.56 0.47 8.28
C GLU A 68 -20.85 0.10 6.99
N THR A 69 -19.76 0.79 6.71
CA THR A 69 -18.80 0.40 5.68
C THR A 69 -17.45 0.11 6.31
N GLY A 70 -16.51 -0.43 5.54
CA GLY A 70 -15.19 -0.75 6.06
C GLY A 70 -14.08 -0.32 5.11
N VAL A 71 -12.95 0.08 5.66
CA VAL A 71 -11.76 0.49 4.91
C VAL A 71 -10.52 -0.08 5.57
N VAL A 72 -9.63 -0.65 4.74
CA VAL A 72 -8.23 -0.93 5.13
C VAL A 72 -7.37 0.13 4.48
N THR A 73 -6.64 0.88 5.28
CA THR A 73 -5.74 1.94 4.82
C THR A 73 -4.29 1.51 4.92
N PHE A 74 -3.54 1.72 3.84
CA PHE A 74 -2.09 1.62 3.80
C PHE A 74 -1.52 3.03 3.68
N ILE A 75 -0.69 3.42 4.63
CA ILE A 75 0.07 4.67 4.60
C ILE A 75 1.39 4.36 3.93
N GLN A 76 1.53 4.73 2.65
CA GLN A 76 2.81 4.61 1.96
C GLN A 76 3.62 5.89 2.12
N ARG A 77 4.92 5.74 2.41
CA ARG A 77 5.84 6.85 2.65
C ARG A 77 6.74 7.18 1.47
N PHE A 78 6.75 6.38 0.42
CA PHE A 78 7.71 6.46 -0.67
C PHE A 78 7.07 6.74 -2.03
N GLY A 79 7.80 7.47 -2.87
CA GLY A 79 7.51 7.64 -4.28
C GLY A 79 8.34 6.71 -5.18
N SER A 80 8.13 6.81 -6.50
CA SER A 80 8.84 6.00 -7.49
C SER A 80 10.35 6.28 -7.56
N ALA A 81 10.80 7.43 -7.09
CA ALA A 81 12.21 7.85 -7.05
C ALA A 81 12.84 7.67 -5.65
N LEU A 82 12.33 6.78 -4.83
CA LEU A 82 12.77 6.58 -3.44
C LEU A 82 12.74 7.87 -2.59
N ASN A 83 11.91 8.82 -2.98
CA ASN A 83 11.69 10.05 -2.23
C ASN A 83 10.56 9.89 -1.21
N LEU A 84 10.62 10.66 -0.14
CA LEU A 84 9.52 10.72 0.82
C LEU A 84 8.26 11.27 0.14
N ASN A 85 7.23 10.43 0.09
CA ASN A 85 5.96 10.73 -0.56
C ASN A 85 4.82 10.06 0.20
N ILE A 86 4.34 10.71 1.27
CA ILE A 86 3.22 10.20 2.04
C ILE A 86 1.95 10.30 1.23
N HIS A 87 1.32 9.16 1.01
CA HIS A 87 0.02 9.03 0.36
C HIS A 87 -0.73 7.81 0.90
N LEU A 88 -2.03 7.79 0.69
CA LEU A 88 -2.92 6.78 1.24
C LEU A 88 -3.44 5.86 0.13
N HIS A 89 -3.26 4.56 0.30
CA HIS A 89 -4.02 3.55 -0.42
C HIS A 89 -5.11 3.02 0.50
N LEU A 90 -6.37 3.19 0.11
CA LEU A 90 -7.52 2.79 0.91
C LEU A 90 -8.31 1.73 0.15
N LEU A 91 -8.34 0.51 0.68
CA LEU A 91 -9.18 -0.57 0.17
C LEU A 91 -10.53 -0.48 0.89
N ALA A 92 -11.49 0.18 0.25
CA ALA A 92 -12.81 0.41 0.80
C ALA A 92 -13.82 -0.59 0.24
N LEU A 93 -14.72 -1.09 1.10
CA LEU A 93 -15.88 -1.84 0.62
C LEU A 93 -16.69 -0.94 -0.32
N ASP A 94 -17.01 -1.42 -1.53
CA ASP A 94 -17.77 -0.63 -2.52
C ASP A 94 -19.27 -0.76 -2.27
N GLY A 95 -19.66 -0.38 -1.04
CA GLY A 95 -21.00 -0.44 -0.48
C GLY A 95 -21.00 -0.31 1.04
N ALA A 96 -22.13 -0.65 1.65
CA ALA A 96 -22.30 -0.63 3.09
C ALA A 96 -23.20 -1.78 3.57
N TYR A 97 -23.02 -2.18 4.80
CA TYR A 97 -23.85 -3.17 5.47
C TYR A 97 -24.93 -2.50 6.32
N THR A 98 -26.15 -3.04 6.28
CA THR A 98 -27.17 -2.83 7.30
C THR A 98 -27.34 -4.12 8.10
N PHE A 99 -27.79 -4.00 9.34
CA PHE A 99 -27.94 -5.12 10.27
C PHE A 99 -29.39 -5.17 10.75
N ALA A 100 -30.18 -6.10 10.21
CA ALA A 100 -31.54 -6.34 10.64
C ALA A 100 -31.58 -7.68 11.39
N ALA A 101 -32.08 -7.68 12.63
CA ALA A 101 -32.12 -8.88 13.50
C ALA A 101 -30.77 -9.63 13.56
N GLY A 102 -29.66 -8.88 13.64
CA GLY A 102 -28.30 -9.45 13.70
C GLY A 102 -27.77 -10.03 12.38
N ARG A 103 -28.53 -9.96 11.29
CA ARG A 103 -28.11 -10.46 9.97
C ARG A 103 -27.53 -9.34 9.11
N PRO A 104 -26.30 -9.48 8.60
CA PRO A 104 -25.69 -8.50 7.73
C PRO A 104 -26.31 -8.57 6.32
N ARG A 105 -26.73 -7.42 5.79
CA ARG A 105 -27.14 -7.26 4.39
C ARG A 105 -26.25 -6.23 3.71
N PHE A 106 -25.52 -6.63 2.67
CA PHE A 106 -24.68 -5.73 1.91
C PHE A 106 -25.46 -5.00 0.81
N HIS A 107 -25.37 -3.67 0.81
CA HIS A 107 -25.89 -2.80 -0.21
C HIS A 107 -24.75 -2.31 -1.09
N ARG A 108 -24.68 -2.83 -2.32
CA ARG A 108 -23.62 -2.50 -3.26
C ARG A 108 -23.75 -1.03 -3.70
N ALA A 109 -22.63 -0.30 -3.68
CA ALA A 109 -22.56 1.04 -4.25
C ALA A 109 -22.44 1.00 -5.77
N ARG A 110 -23.08 1.94 -6.46
CA ARG A 110 -22.81 2.15 -7.89
C ARG A 110 -21.41 2.73 -8.10
N VAL A 111 -20.87 2.59 -9.30
CA VAL A 111 -19.59 3.20 -9.68
C VAL A 111 -19.68 4.72 -9.53
N PRO A 112 -18.69 5.39 -8.93
CA PRO A 112 -18.70 6.85 -8.84
C PRO A 112 -18.54 7.49 -10.22
N THR A 113 -19.11 8.68 -10.41
CA THR A 113 -18.84 9.53 -11.58
C THR A 113 -17.60 10.40 -11.33
N ASN A 114 -17.02 10.99 -12.39
CA ASN A 114 -15.91 11.94 -12.24
C ASN A 114 -16.32 13.14 -11.38
N ASP A 115 -17.51 13.70 -11.60
CA ASP A 115 -18.03 14.84 -10.82
C ASP A 115 -18.19 14.50 -9.33
N GLU A 116 -18.54 13.26 -9.00
CA GLU A 116 -18.62 12.83 -7.60
C GLU A 116 -17.23 12.73 -6.96
N ILE A 117 -16.21 12.33 -7.73
CA ILE A 117 -14.84 12.28 -7.25
C ILE A 117 -14.30 13.70 -7.05
N GLU A 118 -14.58 14.63 -7.95
CA GLU A 118 -14.22 16.04 -7.81
C GLU A 118 -14.86 16.67 -6.58
N ARG A 119 -16.18 16.54 -6.44
CA ARG A 119 -16.89 17.03 -5.25
C ARG A 119 -16.38 16.40 -3.94
N LEU A 120 -16.03 15.11 -3.98
CA LEU A 120 -15.46 14.44 -2.82
C LEU A 120 -14.09 14.99 -2.50
N LEU A 121 -13.23 15.19 -3.50
CA LEU A 121 -11.90 15.79 -3.32
C LEU A 121 -12.00 17.19 -2.72
N ASP A 122 -12.89 18.05 -3.23
CA ASP A 122 -13.12 19.38 -2.70
C ASP A 122 -13.57 19.37 -1.24
N ALA A 123 -14.48 18.46 -0.91
CA ALA A 123 -14.93 18.28 0.45
C ALA A 123 -13.82 17.78 1.38
N LEU A 124 -12.94 16.91 0.87
CA LEU A 124 -11.77 16.43 1.60
C LEU A 124 -10.78 17.55 1.85
N ILE A 125 -10.41 18.34 0.82
CA ILE A 125 -9.47 19.46 0.95
C ILE A 125 -9.96 20.41 2.03
N ARG A 126 -11.22 20.92 1.94
CA ARG A 126 -11.79 21.83 2.94
C ARG A 126 -11.78 21.27 4.36
N ARG A 127 -12.06 19.96 4.52
CA ARG A 127 -12.07 19.32 5.84
C ARG A 127 -10.66 19.09 6.38
N VAL A 128 -9.71 18.71 5.52
CA VAL A 128 -8.29 18.54 5.89
C VAL A 128 -7.72 19.87 6.34
N VAL A 129 -7.87 20.93 5.53
CA VAL A 129 -7.42 22.29 5.89
C VAL A 129 -8.00 22.72 7.24
N ARG A 130 -9.33 22.63 7.41
CA ARG A 130 -9.98 22.98 8.69
C ARG A 130 -9.44 22.16 9.88
N THR A 131 -9.14 20.88 9.66
CA THR A 131 -8.61 20.01 10.73
C THR A 131 -7.20 20.43 11.11
N LEU A 132 -6.36 20.76 10.15
CA LEU A 132 -4.98 21.19 10.37
C LEU A 132 -4.91 22.61 10.97
N THR A 133 -5.78 23.53 10.53
CA THR A 133 -5.91 24.87 11.15
C THR A 133 -6.34 24.77 12.61
N ARG A 134 -7.36 23.96 12.93
CA ARG A 134 -7.78 23.73 14.32
C ARG A 134 -6.73 23.07 15.19
N ALA A 135 -5.79 22.38 14.58
CA ALA A 135 -4.66 21.77 15.27
C ALA A 135 -3.43 22.71 15.37
N GLY A 136 -3.53 23.95 14.90
CA GLY A 136 -2.42 24.90 14.88
C GLY A 136 -1.31 24.58 13.88
N ALA A 137 -1.52 23.59 13.00
CA ALA A 137 -0.50 23.18 12.03
C ALA A 137 -0.56 23.96 10.72
N LEU A 138 -1.69 24.61 10.43
CA LEU A 138 -1.86 25.60 9.37
C LEU A 138 -2.23 26.92 10.03
N VAL A 139 -1.43 27.94 9.77
CA VAL A 139 -1.66 29.30 10.25
C VAL A 139 -2.01 30.16 9.04
N VAL A 140 -3.05 30.98 9.17
CA VAL A 140 -3.40 32.03 8.22
C VAL A 140 -2.99 33.31 8.88
N ASP A 141 -2.22 34.13 8.21
CA ASP A 141 -1.87 35.47 8.73
C ASP A 141 -3.14 36.29 8.77
N PRO A 142 -3.57 36.76 9.97
CA PRO A 142 -4.79 37.55 10.11
C PRO A 142 -4.70 38.92 9.46
N ASP A 143 -3.48 39.43 9.25
CA ASP A 143 -3.22 40.81 8.78
C ASP A 143 -3.09 40.87 7.25
N GLU A 144 -3.12 39.73 6.55
CA GLU A 144 -2.97 39.65 5.08
C GLU A 144 -4.25 39.11 4.45
N GLU A 145 -5.12 39.99 3.95
CA GLU A 145 -6.32 39.61 3.20
C GLU A 145 -5.93 38.79 1.97
N GLY A 146 -6.33 37.52 1.95
CA GLY A 146 -6.00 36.60 0.85
C GLY A 146 -4.71 35.78 1.05
N ALA A 147 -4.05 35.87 2.20
CA ALA A 147 -2.86 35.10 2.51
C ALA A 147 -3.10 33.59 2.40
N SER A 148 -2.21 32.93 1.68
CA SER A 148 -2.20 31.49 1.62
C SER A 148 -1.77 30.92 2.98
N PRO A 149 -2.49 29.89 3.52
CA PRO A 149 -2.10 29.27 4.77
C PRO A 149 -0.66 28.73 4.70
N TYR A 150 0.16 29.06 5.69
CA TYR A 150 1.50 28.48 5.80
C TYR A 150 1.54 27.40 6.88
N LEU A 151 2.48 26.46 6.73
CA LEU A 151 2.66 25.36 7.65
C LEU A 151 3.49 25.81 8.85
N ASN A 152 2.92 25.69 10.05
CA ASN A 152 3.69 25.77 11.29
C ASN A 152 4.34 24.39 11.54
N LEU A 153 5.62 24.30 11.19
CA LEU A 153 6.46 23.12 11.41
C LEU A 153 7.34 23.37 12.64
N GLU A 154 6.72 23.43 13.81
CA GLU A 154 7.50 23.37 15.05
C GLU A 154 8.17 21.99 15.14
N ARG A 155 9.49 21.98 15.04
CA ARG A 155 10.33 20.79 15.18
C ARG A 155 11.38 21.05 16.23
N PRO A 156 11.78 20.02 17.01
CA PRO A 156 12.98 20.12 17.81
C PRO A 156 14.16 20.42 16.90
N ASP A 157 15.02 21.35 17.31
CA ASP A 157 16.20 21.77 16.53
C ASP A 157 17.16 20.60 16.24
N ASP A 158 17.16 19.56 17.09
CA ASP A 158 18.02 18.38 17.02
C ASP A 158 17.42 17.20 16.24
N ASP A 159 16.29 17.36 15.53
CA ASP A 159 15.69 16.25 14.76
C ASP A 159 16.47 15.99 13.45
N ALA A 160 17.55 15.20 13.54
CA ALA A 160 18.35 14.80 12.37
C ALA A 160 17.50 14.16 11.26
N LEU A 161 16.42 13.45 11.60
CA LEU A 161 15.50 12.88 10.62
C LEU A 161 14.74 13.95 9.84
N ALA A 162 14.49 15.12 10.45
CA ALA A 162 13.82 16.24 9.80
C ALA A 162 14.59 16.77 8.58
N VAL A 163 15.89 16.82 8.66
CA VAL A 163 16.78 17.23 7.54
C VAL A 163 16.65 16.23 6.39
N LEU A 164 16.74 14.93 6.69
CA LEU A 164 16.63 13.85 5.70
C LEU A 164 15.25 13.85 5.04
N GLU A 165 14.18 13.98 5.80
CA GLU A 165 12.81 14.03 5.30
C GLU A 165 12.58 15.26 4.41
N SER A 166 13.06 16.44 4.82
CA SER A 166 12.95 17.68 4.05
C SER A 166 13.70 17.62 2.71
N ALA A 167 14.92 17.10 2.71
CA ALA A 167 15.70 16.89 1.50
C ALA A 167 15.02 15.86 0.58
N SER A 168 14.58 14.74 1.13
CA SER A 168 13.95 13.65 0.39
C SER A 168 12.66 14.09 -0.32
N VAL A 169 11.77 14.84 0.35
CA VAL A 169 10.53 15.37 -0.26
C VAL A 169 10.82 16.27 -1.46
N ARG A 170 11.92 17.03 -1.41
CA ARG A 170 12.31 18.01 -2.43
C ARG A 170 13.25 17.47 -3.49
N TYR A 171 13.55 16.19 -3.49
CA TYR A 171 14.54 15.55 -4.39
C TYR A 171 15.93 16.20 -4.27
N ARG A 172 16.35 16.51 -3.04
CA ARG A 172 17.67 17.08 -2.75
C ARG A 172 18.56 16.07 -2.03
N ILE A 173 19.85 16.26 -2.15
CA ILE A 173 20.88 15.52 -1.40
C ILE A 173 20.86 16.04 0.04
N ALA A 174 20.74 15.11 1.01
CA ALA A 174 20.59 15.47 2.42
C ALA A 174 21.93 15.66 3.15
N VAL A 175 22.96 14.94 2.72
CA VAL A 175 24.24 14.82 3.44
C VAL A 175 25.44 14.92 2.50
N GLY A 176 26.61 15.19 3.07
CA GLY A 176 27.89 15.27 2.33
C GLY A 176 28.19 16.66 1.77
N PRO A 177 29.32 16.79 1.05
CA PRO A 177 29.83 18.08 0.56
C PRO A 177 28.91 18.80 -0.41
N ILE A 178 28.02 18.07 -1.07
CA ILE A 178 27.06 18.59 -2.05
C ILE A 178 25.63 18.62 -1.50
N ALA A 179 25.44 18.57 -0.18
CA ALA A 179 24.13 18.68 0.46
C ALA A 179 23.37 19.93 -0.03
N GLY A 180 22.06 19.79 -0.17
CA GLY A 180 21.19 20.85 -0.69
C GLY A 180 21.08 20.89 -2.22
N ARG A 181 21.98 20.28 -2.97
CA ARG A 181 21.86 20.16 -4.43
C ARG A 181 20.74 19.20 -4.83
N LYS A 182 20.24 19.33 -6.06
CA LYS A 182 19.28 18.37 -6.63
C LYS A 182 19.96 17.02 -6.82
N THR A 183 19.21 15.95 -6.57
CA THR A 183 19.68 14.58 -6.84
C THR A 183 20.02 14.44 -8.31
N LEU A 184 21.12 13.78 -8.60
CA LEU A 184 21.53 13.46 -9.96
C LEU A 184 20.49 12.55 -10.62
N ARG A 185 20.23 12.79 -11.90
CA ARG A 185 19.26 12.02 -12.67
C ARG A 185 19.70 11.94 -14.12
N LEU A 186 19.45 10.80 -14.73
CA LEU A 186 19.64 10.61 -16.15
C LEU A 186 18.33 10.91 -16.88
N GLN A 187 18.42 11.70 -17.93
CA GLN A 187 17.31 12.05 -18.82
C GLN A 187 17.62 11.55 -20.23
N VAL A 188 16.70 10.79 -20.81
CA VAL A 188 16.83 10.36 -22.21
C VAL A 188 16.04 11.35 -23.07
N PRO A 189 16.73 12.10 -23.98
CA PRO A 189 16.06 12.97 -24.93
C PRO A 189 15.08 12.15 -25.79
N GLY A 190 13.84 12.61 -25.92
CA GLY A 190 12.80 11.91 -26.69
C GLY A 190 11.99 10.87 -25.91
N ALA A 191 12.37 10.52 -24.70
CA ALA A 191 11.52 9.72 -23.78
C ALA A 191 10.34 10.54 -23.22
N LEU A 192 10.04 11.68 -23.80
CA LEU A 192 8.84 12.46 -23.50
C LEU A 192 7.64 11.54 -23.71
N SER A 193 7.04 11.13 -22.58
CA SER A 193 5.76 10.46 -22.62
C SER A 193 4.80 11.37 -23.41
N THR A 194 4.50 10.99 -24.63
CA THR A 194 3.39 11.52 -25.44
C THR A 194 2.03 11.16 -24.79
N ALA A 195 2.02 10.98 -23.48
CA ALA A 195 0.79 10.86 -22.73
C ALA A 195 0.04 12.21 -22.87
N THR A 196 -0.66 12.33 -23.99
CA THR A 196 -1.83 13.19 -24.11
C THR A 196 -2.51 13.20 -22.74
N GLN A 197 -2.94 14.36 -22.27
CA GLN A 197 -3.74 14.49 -21.06
C GLN A 197 -5.08 13.75 -21.25
N VAL A 198 -5.02 12.42 -21.30
CA VAL A 198 -6.19 11.60 -21.17
C VAL A 198 -6.66 11.87 -19.75
N THR A 199 -7.77 12.56 -19.61
CA THR A 199 -8.49 12.71 -18.34
C THR A 199 -8.60 11.33 -17.73
N LYS A 200 -7.76 11.03 -16.75
CA LYS A 200 -7.72 9.69 -16.17
C LYS A 200 -9.08 9.41 -15.56
N ARG A 201 -9.81 8.45 -16.15
CA ARG A 201 -11.12 8.04 -15.67
C ARG A 201 -11.08 7.85 -14.16
N LEU A 202 -12.07 8.40 -13.45
CA LEU A 202 -12.21 8.33 -12.00
C LEU A 202 -11.00 8.90 -11.24
N THR A 203 -10.47 10.03 -11.70
CA THR A 203 -9.37 10.74 -11.05
C THR A 203 -9.68 12.24 -11.01
N ALA A 204 -9.52 12.86 -9.85
CA ALA A 204 -9.56 14.31 -9.67
C ALA A 204 -8.24 14.81 -9.11
N THR A 205 -7.86 16.04 -9.48
CA THR A 205 -6.66 16.72 -8.97
C THR A 205 -6.98 18.18 -8.72
N ARG A 206 -6.65 18.70 -7.54
CA ARG A 206 -6.82 20.10 -7.13
C ARG A 206 -5.83 20.48 -6.03
N ASP A 207 -5.23 21.66 -6.12
CA ASP A 207 -4.33 22.24 -5.10
C ASP A 207 -3.21 21.27 -4.63
N GLY A 208 -2.66 20.51 -5.58
CA GLY A 208 -1.63 19.50 -5.29
C GLY A 208 -2.16 18.22 -4.64
N PHE A 209 -3.45 18.13 -4.32
CA PHE A 209 -4.10 16.88 -3.96
C PHE A 209 -4.51 16.10 -5.21
N SER A 210 -4.50 14.77 -5.10
CA SER A 210 -5.12 13.93 -6.13
C SER A 210 -5.89 12.78 -5.49
N LEU A 211 -7.05 12.46 -6.05
CA LEU A 211 -7.89 11.35 -5.62
C LEU A 211 -8.19 10.45 -6.83
N ASN A 212 -7.80 9.18 -6.75
CA ASN A 212 -8.07 8.20 -7.79
C ASN A 212 -8.91 7.05 -7.23
N ALA A 213 -9.90 6.58 -8.02
CA ALA A 213 -10.81 5.51 -7.65
C ALA A 213 -11.02 4.49 -8.80
N ALA A 214 -10.10 4.42 -9.76
CA ALA A 214 -10.26 3.64 -10.99
C ALA A 214 -10.20 2.12 -10.77
N VAL A 215 -9.50 1.67 -9.75
CA VAL A 215 -9.29 0.23 -9.50
C VAL A 215 -10.37 -0.31 -8.57
N ALA A 216 -11.08 -1.35 -9.03
CA ALA A 216 -12.06 -2.07 -8.24
C ALA A 216 -11.99 -3.57 -8.51
N CYS A 217 -12.35 -4.36 -7.50
CA CYS A 217 -12.46 -5.81 -7.56
C CYS A 217 -13.91 -6.21 -7.25
N ARG A 218 -14.50 -7.09 -8.08
CA ARG A 218 -15.81 -7.68 -7.79
C ARG A 218 -15.69 -8.70 -6.65
N ALA A 219 -16.80 -9.08 -6.05
CA ALA A 219 -16.82 -10.05 -4.94
C ALA A 219 -16.10 -11.37 -5.26
N GLY A 220 -16.27 -11.91 -6.46
CA GLY A 220 -15.63 -13.15 -6.92
C GLY A 220 -14.18 -13.00 -7.40
N GLU A 221 -13.68 -11.78 -7.60
CA GLU A 221 -12.32 -11.53 -8.14
C GLU A 221 -11.24 -11.60 -7.04
N ARG A 222 -11.23 -12.68 -6.21
CA ARG A 222 -10.32 -12.82 -5.06
C ARG A 222 -8.84 -12.79 -5.45
N ARG A 223 -8.45 -13.44 -6.56
CA ARG A 223 -7.07 -13.39 -7.08
C ARG A 223 -6.64 -11.97 -7.49
N LYS A 224 -7.56 -11.19 -8.08
CA LYS A 224 -7.31 -9.79 -8.42
C LYS A 224 -7.16 -8.93 -7.16
N LEU A 225 -8.01 -9.17 -6.16
CA LEU A 225 -7.95 -8.48 -4.88
C LEU A 225 -6.63 -8.79 -4.15
N GLU A 226 -6.18 -10.03 -4.17
CA GLU A 226 -4.90 -10.43 -3.57
C GLU A 226 -3.71 -9.75 -4.27
N ARG A 227 -3.69 -9.73 -5.62
CA ARG A 227 -2.67 -8.98 -6.38
C ARG A 227 -2.68 -7.50 -6.04
N LEU A 228 -3.87 -6.91 -5.83
CA LEU A 228 -4.00 -5.53 -5.39
C LEU A 228 -3.45 -5.35 -3.97
N CYS A 229 -3.76 -6.23 -3.04
CA CYS A 229 -3.21 -6.21 -1.67
C CYS A 229 -1.69 -6.34 -1.67
N ARG A 230 -1.11 -7.22 -2.51
CA ARG A 230 0.35 -7.33 -2.68
C ARG A 230 0.97 -6.04 -3.22
N TYR A 231 0.32 -5.44 -4.21
CA TYR A 231 0.77 -4.17 -4.78
C TYR A 231 0.81 -3.04 -3.76
N VAL A 232 -0.23 -2.90 -2.93
CA VAL A 232 -0.28 -1.82 -1.93
C VAL A 232 0.60 -2.10 -0.71
N ALA A 233 0.90 -3.37 -0.41
CA ALA A 233 1.79 -3.77 0.67
C ALA A 233 3.27 -3.88 0.26
N ARG A 234 3.62 -3.51 -0.98
CA ARG A 234 4.99 -3.62 -1.49
C ARG A 234 5.97 -2.74 -0.73
N PRO A 235 7.24 -3.14 -0.61
CA PRO A 235 8.31 -2.31 -0.07
C PRO A 235 8.68 -1.18 -1.04
N PRO A 236 9.41 -0.14 -0.58
CA PRO A 236 9.91 0.94 -1.43
C PRO A 236 10.91 0.48 -2.47
N LEU A 237 11.73 -0.51 -2.13
CA LEU A 237 12.80 -1.03 -2.97
C LEU A 237 12.36 -2.23 -3.79
N ALA A 238 12.76 -2.24 -5.05
CA ALA A 238 12.72 -3.36 -5.95
C ALA A 238 14.15 -3.62 -6.40
N LEU A 239 14.76 -4.69 -5.89
CA LEU A 239 16.20 -4.97 -6.06
C LEU A 239 16.59 -5.10 -7.52
N GLU A 240 15.69 -5.59 -8.36
CA GLU A 240 15.88 -5.72 -9.81
C GLU A 240 16.04 -4.38 -10.54
N ARG A 241 15.79 -3.25 -9.85
CA ARG A 241 15.94 -1.90 -10.39
C ARG A 241 17.09 -1.11 -9.74
N LEU A 242 17.91 -1.80 -8.98
CA LEU A 242 19.10 -1.23 -8.37
C LEU A 242 20.34 -1.87 -8.99
N SER A 243 21.28 -1.02 -9.39
CA SER A 243 22.59 -1.42 -9.86
C SER A 243 23.67 -0.49 -9.31
N ARG A 244 24.93 -0.77 -9.59
CA ARG A 244 26.04 0.15 -9.39
C ARG A 244 26.65 0.43 -10.75
N ASP A 245 27.00 1.69 -10.97
CA ASP A 245 27.79 2.07 -12.15
C ASP A 245 29.30 1.88 -11.94
N GLY A 246 30.09 2.23 -12.98
CA GLY A 246 31.55 2.13 -12.94
C GLY A 246 32.22 3.07 -11.93
N ASP A 247 31.58 4.17 -11.58
CA ASP A 247 32.05 5.18 -10.63
C ASP A 247 31.62 4.87 -9.19
N GLY A 248 30.88 3.78 -8.98
CA GLY A 248 30.41 3.32 -7.67
C GLY A 248 29.11 3.96 -7.19
N LEU A 249 28.44 4.77 -8.01
CA LEU A 249 27.13 5.34 -7.70
C LEU A 249 26.05 4.24 -7.68
N VAL A 250 25.07 4.40 -6.82
CA VAL A 250 23.87 3.57 -6.80
C VAL A 250 22.89 4.11 -7.84
N VAL A 251 22.60 3.31 -8.85
CA VAL A 251 21.63 3.63 -9.91
C VAL A 251 20.28 3.04 -9.54
N HIS A 252 19.25 3.88 -9.54
CA HIS A 252 17.85 3.45 -9.35
C HIS A 252 17.06 3.73 -10.63
N GLU A 253 16.68 2.68 -11.31
CA GLU A 253 15.89 2.72 -12.53
C GLU A 253 14.40 2.92 -12.22
N LEU A 254 13.75 3.86 -12.94
CA LEU A 254 12.33 4.11 -12.82
C LEU A 254 11.52 3.09 -13.63
N LYS A 255 10.44 2.58 -13.05
CA LYS A 255 9.49 1.70 -13.78
C LYS A 255 8.89 2.38 -15.02
N ARG A 256 8.77 3.70 -15.01
CA ARG A 256 8.28 4.54 -16.11
C ARG A 256 9.02 5.87 -16.06
N PRO A 257 9.46 6.40 -17.19
CA PRO A 257 10.07 7.72 -17.25
C PRO A 257 9.16 8.80 -16.64
N PHE A 258 9.76 9.81 -16.04
CA PHE A 258 9.05 11.02 -15.66
C PHE A 258 8.70 11.85 -16.91
N ARG A 259 7.82 12.84 -16.74
CA ARG A 259 7.41 13.73 -17.84
C ARG A 259 8.56 14.53 -18.43
N ASP A 260 9.62 14.76 -17.67
CA ASP A 260 10.84 15.46 -18.09
C ASP A 260 11.89 14.53 -18.73
N GLY A 261 11.50 13.27 -19.01
CA GLY A 261 12.39 12.26 -19.61
C GLY A 261 13.32 11.57 -18.62
N THR A 262 13.22 11.83 -17.31
CA THR A 262 14.03 11.14 -16.30
C THR A 262 13.70 9.64 -16.30
N THR A 263 14.72 8.81 -16.49
CA THR A 263 14.63 7.34 -16.46
C THR A 263 15.27 6.75 -15.22
N GLU A 264 16.30 7.41 -14.68
CA GLU A 264 17.12 6.92 -13.58
C GLU A 264 17.47 8.03 -12.60
N PHE A 265 17.73 7.62 -11.35
CA PHE A 265 18.34 8.44 -10.32
C PHE A 265 19.67 7.83 -9.91
N LEU A 266 20.69 8.68 -9.79
CA LEU A 266 22.04 8.30 -9.35
C LEU A 266 22.29 8.87 -7.97
N PHE A 267 22.77 8.05 -7.07
CA PHE A 267 23.02 8.42 -5.69
C PHE A 267 24.45 8.05 -5.28
N GLU A 268 25.12 8.96 -4.61
CA GLU A 268 26.24 8.58 -3.76
C GLU A 268 25.76 7.58 -2.69
N PRO A 269 26.55 6.56 -2.32
CA PRO A 269 26.11 5.55 -1.35
C PRO A 269 25.55 6.13 -0.04
N LEU A 270 26.14 7.22 0.46
CA LEU A 270 25.68 7.88 1.67
C LEU A 270 24.35 8.61 1.46
N ASP A 271 24.12 9.28 0.30
CA ASP A 271 22.85 9.91 -0.04
C ASP A 271 21.74 8.84 -0.22
N PHE A 272 22.08 7.69 -0.81
CA PHE A 272 21.17 6.57 -0.91
C PHE A 272 20.70 6.08 0.47
N LEU A 273 21.63 5.90 1.43
CA LEU A 273 21.29 5.52 2.80
C LEU A 273 20.44 6.60 3.49
N ALA A 274 20.78 7.86 3.32
CA ALA A 274 20.01 8.99 3.86
C ALA A 274 18.57 9.00 3.33
N ARG A 275 18.37 8.68 2.04
CA ARG A 275 17.03 8.53 1.44
C ARG A 275 16.26 7.37 2.03
N LEU A 276 16.88 6.22 2.21
CA LEU A 276 16.24 5.09 2.85
C LEU A 276 15.85 5.41 4.29
N ALA A 277 16.73 6.09 5.04
CA ALA A 277 16.46 6.52 6.41
C ALA A 277 15.23 7.46 6.48
N ALA A 278 15.10 8.41 5.54
CA ALA A 278 13.93 9.29 5.44
C ALA A 278 12.60 8.55 5.21
N LEU A 279 12.64 7.34 4.65
CA LEU A 279 11.45 6.52 4.40
C LEU A 279 11.03 5.70 5.63
N VAL A 280 11.94 5.50 6.59
CA VAL A 280 11.64 4.73 7.81
C VAL A 280 10.58 5.46 8.63
N PRO A 281 9.48 4.79 9.00
CA PRO A 281 8.47 5.40 9.85
C PRO A 281 9.02 5.62 11.26
N ARG A 282 8.55 6.65 11.93
CA ARG A 282 8.86 6.85 13.35
C ARG A 282 8.39 5.65 14.19
N PRO A 283 9.05 5.35 15.32
CA PRO A 283 8.65 4.25 16.19
C PRO A 283 7.15 4.28 16.54
N ARG A 284 6.54 3.11 16.71
CA ARG A 284 5.12 2.92 17.04
C ARG A 284 4.14 3.46 15.98
N SER A 285 4.60 3.69 14.74
CA SER A 285 3.74 4.08 13.63
C SER A 285 3.15 2.86 12.94
N HIS A 286 1.82 2.70 13.03
CA HIS A 286 1.11 1.65 12.29
C HIS A 286 0.78 2.14 10.88
N LEU A 287 1.38 1.51 9.87
CA LEU A 287 1.19 1.87 8.46
C LEU A 287 -0.04 1.21 7.83
N ILE A 288 -0.60 0.18 8.47
CA ILE A 288 -1.86 -0.46 8.06
C ILE A 288 -2.89 -0.18 9.15
N ARG A 289 -4.04 0.36 8.76
CA ARG A 289 -5.11 0.72 9.71
C ARG A 289 -6.46 0.24 9.20
N TYR A 290 -7.29 -0.20 10.12
CA TYR A 290 -8.62 -0.75 9.86
C TYR A 290 -9.70 0.21 10.37
N HIS A 291 -10.74 0.46 9.56
CA HIS A 291 -11.79 1.42 9.89
C HIS A 291 -13.18 0.84 9.62
N GLY A 292 -14.18 1.41 10.33
CA GLY A 292 -15.56 0.99 10.23
C GLY A 292 -15.75 -0.46 10.66
N VAL A 293 -16.58 -1.22 9.97
CA VAL A 293 -16.89 -2.62 10.30
C VAL A 293 -15.66 -3.55 10.26
N LEU A 294 -14.55 -3.11 9.61
CA LEU A 294 -13.29 -3.87 9.57
C LEU A 294 -12.36 -3.56 10.75
N ALA A 295 -12.65 -2.55 11.57
CA ALA A 295 -11.85 -2.25 12.76
C ALA A 295 -11.89 -3.39 13.77
N ALA A 296 -10.79 -3.61 14.52
CA ALA A 296 -10.66 -4.76 15.43
C ALA A 296 -11.82 -4.87 16.44
N ASN A 297 -12.23 -3.73 16.98
CA ASN A 297 -13.27 -3.65 18.03
C ASN A 297 -14.65 -3.23 17.46
N ALA A 298 -14.88 -3.34 16.12
CA ALA A 298 -16.17 -2.99 15.56
C ALA A 298 -17.24 -4.00 15.98
N ARG A 299 -18.40 -3.49 16.45
CA ARG A 299 -19.53 -4.28 16.96
C ARG A 299 -19.93 -5.43 16.01
N HIS A 300 -20.02 -5.16 14.74
CA HIS A 300 -20.50 -6.11 13.74
C HIS A 300 -19.39 -6.80 12.94
N ARG A 301 -18.11 -6.62 13.34
CA ARG A 301 -16.97 -7.21 12.62
C ARG A 301 -17.12 -8.71 12.41
N ARG A 302 -17.50 -9.45 13.47
CA ARG A 302 -17.61 -10.93 13.43
C ARG A 302 -18.69 -11.43 12.46
N LEU A 303 -19.67 -10.60 12.14
CA LEU A 303 -20.74 -10.94 11.19
C LEU A 303 -20.33 -10.74 9.73
N VAL A 304 -19.27 -9.96 9.47
CA VAL A 304 -18.88 -9.47 8.14
C VAL A 304 -17.56 -10.07 7.69
N VAL A 305 -16.59 -10.13 8.59
CA VAL A 305 -15.24 -10.63 8.29
C VAL A 305 -15.28 -12.16 8.17
N PRO A 306 -14.58 -12.76 7.19
CA PRO A 306 -14.52 -14.20 7.05
C PRO A 306 -14.07 -14.87 8.37
N ALA A 307 -14.78 -15.91 8.79
CA ALA A 307 -14.37 -16.68 9.95
C ALA A 307 -12.97 -17.28 9.72
N PRO A 308 -12.10 -17.36 10.74
CA PRO A 308 -10.92 -18.18 10.63
C PRO A 308 -11.35 -19.63 10.33
N GLY A 309 -10.70 -20.24 9.34
CA GLY A 309 -10.93 -21.66 9.06
C GLY A 309 -10.74 -22.50 10.33
N PRO A 310 -11.27 -23.72 10.38
CA PRO A 310 -11.12 -24.58 11.55
C PRO A 310 -9.64 -24.73 11.87
N THR A 311 -9.26 -24.28 13.06
CA THR A 311 -7.93 -24.55 13.63
C THR A 311 -7.87 -26.08 13.82
N PRO A 312 -6.80 -26.77 13.39
CA PRO A 312 -6.58 -28.13 13.80
C PRO A 312 -6.69 -28.17 15.33
N ALA A 313 -7.50 -29.10 15.84
CA ALA A 313 -7.78 -29.19 17.25
C ALA A 313 -6.50 -29.09 18.09
N ALA A 314 -6.34 -27.99 18.81
CA ALA A 314 -5.36 -27.87 19.85
C ALA A 314 -5.90 -28.71 21.03
N CYS A 315 -5.06 -29.57 21.58
CA CYS A 315 -5.32 -30.24 22.84
C CYS A 315 -5.65 -29.20 23.91
N ASP A 316 -6.66 -29.49 24.71
CA ASP A 316 -7.18 -28.64 25.77
C ASP A 316 -6.11 -28.39 26.86
N ASP A 317 -5.37 -27.29 26.70
CA ASP A 317 -4.59 -26.66 27.78
C ASP A 317 -5.11 -25.23 27.97
N GLU A 318 -5.84 -25.01 29.05
CA GLU A 318 -6.63 -23.80 29.35
C GLU A 318 -5.83 -22.53 29.67
N ASP A 319 -4.50 -22.51 29.59
CA ASP A 319 -3.66 -21.38 30.06
C ASP A 319 -2.66 -20.81 29.04
N THR A 320 -2.87 -21.07 27.75
CA THR A 320 -1.94 -20.51 26.73
C THR A 320 -2.55 -19.28 26.06
N PRO A 321 -1.85 -18.11 26.06
CA PRO A 321 -2.31 -16.94 25.31
C PRO A 321 -2.53 -17.32 23.84
N ALA A 322 -3.64 -16.85 23.26
CA ALA A 322 -4.08 -17.17 21.90
C ALA A 322 -2.89 -17.20 20.93
N PRO A 323 -2.63 -18.33 20.26
CA PRO A 323 -1.41 -18.48 19.46
C PRO A 323 -1.37 -17.42 18.37
N MET A 324 -0.30 -16.63 18.36
CA MET A 324 0.07 -15.82 17.18
C MET A 324 0.06 -16.77 15.98
N ARG A 325 -0.73 -16.47 14.97
CA ARG A 325 -0.84 -17.29 13.74
C ARG A 325 0.54 -17.67 13.27
N ALA A 326 0.75 -18.98 13.09
CA ALA A 326 1.99 -19.47 12.51
C ALA A 326 2.24 -18.78 11.17
N PRO A 327 3.46 -18.29 10.90
CA PRO A 327 3.80 -17.66 9.64
C PRO A 327 3.53 -18.64 8.49
N MET A 328 3.02 -18.10 7.38
CA MET A 328 2.75 -18.88 6.18
C MET A 328 3.97 -19.70 5.78
N SER A 329 3.81 -21.01 5.57
CA SER A 329 4.90 -21.87 5.14
C SER A 329 5.42 -21.47 3.75
N TRP A 330 6.66 -21.83 3.44
CA TRP A 330 7.26 -21.54 2.12
C TRP A 330 6.42 -22.14 0.97
N VAL A 331 5.88 -23.33 1.14
CA VAL A 331 4.98 -23.99 0.18
C VAL A 331 3.71 -23.17 -0.06
N GLN A 332 3.11 -22.66 1.00
CA GLN A 332 1.96 -21.76 0.89
C GLN A 332 2.33 -20.46 0.16
N ARG A 333 3.52 -19.90 0.40
CA ARG A 333 4.00 -18.70 -0.31
C ARG A 333 4.19 -18.96 -1.81
N LEU A 334 4.74 -20.09 -2.21
CA LEU A 334 4.88 -20.48 -3.62
C LEU A 334 3.53 -20.60 -4.32
N ARG A 335 2.56 -21.24 -3.66
CA ARG A 335 1.20 -21.33 -4.17
C ARG A 335 0.56 -19.97 -4.38
N TYR A 336 0.71 -19.04 -3.40
CA TYR A 336 0.12 -17.70 -3.48
C TYR A 336 0.83 -16.78 -4.48
N VAL A 337 2.14 -16.87 -4.62
CA VAL A 337 2.92 -15.94 -5.47
C VAL A 337 2.99 -16.42 -6.92
N PHE A 338 3.23 -17.72 -7.11
CA PHE A 338 3.57 -18.28 -8.42
C PHE A 338 2.52 -19.26 -8.93
N ASP A 339 1.45 -19.52 -8.16
CA ASP A 339 0.43 -20.56 -8.44
C ASP A 339 1.05 -21.98 -8.54
N ILE A 340 2.19 -22.18 -7.86
CA ILE A 340 2.90 -23.45 -7.80
C ILE A 340 2.42 -24.23 -6.57
N ASP A 341 1.63 -25.28 -6.79
CA ASP A 341 1.19 -26.17 -5.71
C ASP A 341 2.14 -27.34 -5.55
N LEU A 342 3.00 -27.25 -4.53
CA LEU A 342 3.92 -28.35 -4.16
C LEU A 342 3.30 -29.37 -3.22
N SER A 343 2.02 -29.26 -2.89
CA SER A 343 1.33 -30.24 -2.04
C SER A 343 0.78 -31.44 -2.82
N ARG A 344 0.68 -31.31 -4.15
CA ARG A 344 0.17 -32.36 -5.04
C ARG A 344 1.09 -32.59 -6.24
N CYS A 345 1.28 -33.84 -6.58
CA CYS A 345 2.05 -34.21 -7.76
C CYS A 345 1.30 -33.81 -9.05
N PRO A 346 1.92 -33.04 -9.97
CA PRO A 346 1.26 -32.64 -11.21
C PRO A 346 0.98 -33.82 -12.19
N ARG A 347 1.63 -34.97 -12.00
CA ARG A 347 1.42 -36.14 -12.83
C ARG A 347 0.28 -37.04 -12.36
N CYS A 348 0.19 -37.29 -11.05
CA CYS A 348 -0.76 -38.30 -10.52
C CYS A 348 -1.70 -37.74 -9.44
N GLY A 349 -1.59 -36.48 -9.06
CA GLY A 349 -2.45 -35.85 -8.02
C GLY A 349 -2.15 -36.30 -6.57
N ALA A 350 -1.21 -37.22 -6.36
CA ALA A 350 -0.85 -37.73 -5.05
C ALA A 350 -0.29 -36.61 -4.14
N ALA A 351 -0.48 -36.74 -2.82
CA ALA A 351 0.06 -35.81 -1.85
C ALA A 351 1.59 -35.84 -1.86
N MET A 352 2.20 -34.66 -1.95
CA MET A 352 3.65 -34.49 -1.86
C MET A 352 4.04 -33.79 -0.55
N ARG A 353 5.20 -34.15 -0.03
CA ARG A 353 5.80 -33.52 1.12
C ARG A 353 7.15 -32.92 0.74
N VAL A 354 7.33 -31.64 1.06
CA VAL A 354 8.65 -31.00 0.91
C VAL A 354 9.58 -31.52 2.01
N LEU A 355 10.67 -32.15 1.61
CA LEU A 355 11.66 -32.71 2.53
C LEU A 355 12.72 -31.69 2.92
N ALA A 356 13.17 -30.88 1.95
CA ALA A 356 14.21 -29.89 2.15
C ALA A 356 14.07 -28.73 1.16
N VAL A 357 14.62 -27.57 1.50
CA VAL A 357 14.80 -26.40 0.62
C VAL A 357 16.29 -26.16 0.50
N ILE A 358 16.83 -26.29 -0.70
CA ILE A 358 18.26 -26.13 -1.00
C ILE A 358 18.43 -24.78 -1.67
N THR A 359 19.25 -23.91 -1.08
CA THR A 359 19.47 -22.53 -1.56
C THR A 359 20.89 -22.29 -2.03
N GLU A 360 21.80 -23.23 -1.80
CA GLU A 360 23.20 -23.07 -2.17
C GLU A 360 23.43 -23.39 -3.67
N PRO A 361 23.91 -22.44 -4.50
CA PRO A 361 24.00 -22.60 -5.94
C PRO A 361 24.82 -23.81 -6.41
N ARG A 362 25.90 -24.14 -5.70
CA ARG A 362 26.76 -25.30 -6.03
C ARG A 362 26.04 -26.62 -5.82
N VAL A 363 25.27 -26.73 -4.74
CA VAL A 363 24.49 -27.94 -4.43
C VAL A 363 23.33 -28.09 -5.42
N ILE A 364 22.69 -26.97 -5.78
CA ILE A 364 21.64 -26.96 -6.80
C ILE A 364 22.19 -27.46 -8.15
N ALA A 365 23.33 -26.93 -8.59
CA ALA A 365 23.97 -27.32 -9.84
C ALA A 365 24.32 -28.85 -9.87
N ALA A 366 24.89 -29.36 -8.79
CA ALA A 366 25.22 -30.78 -8.67
C ALA A 366 23.98 -31.70 -8.70
N ILE A 367 22.88 -31.27 -8.04
CA ILE A 367 21.62 -32.02 -8.05
C ILE A 367 20.97 -32.00 -9.44
N LEU A 368 20.96 -30.88 -10.14
CA LEU A 368 20.40 -30.76 -11.49
C LEU A 368 21.20 -31.60 -12.48
N GLU A 369 22.53 -31.56 -12.44
CA GLU A 369 23.41 -32.41 -13.26
C GLU A 369 23.17 -33.88 -13.00
N HIS A 370 22.99 -34.31 -11.75
CA HIS A 370 22.65 -35.68 -11.38
C HIS A 370 21.28 -36.08 -11.91
N ILE A 371 20.26 -35.23 -11.83
CA ILE A 371 18.91 -35.49 -12.34
C ILE A 371 18.96 -35.66 -13.87
N ASP A 372 19.65 -34.75 -14.58
CA ASP A 372 19.75 -34.77 -16.04
C ASP A 372 20.48 -36.06 -16.55
N THR A 373 21.55 -36.45 -15.84
CA THR A 373 22.28 -37.68 -16.18
C THR A 373 21.48 -38.97 -15.91
N HIS A 374 20.58 -38.98 -14.94
CA HIS A 374 19.77 -40.13 -14.59
C HIS A 374 18.41 -40.14 -15.30
N ALA A 375 17.85 -38.97 -15.67
CA ALA A 375 16.63 -38.87 -16.50
C ALA A 375 16.84 -39.53 -17.90
N ALA A 376 18.05 -39.47 -18.42
CA ALA A 376 18.44 -40.14 -19.68
C ALA A 376 18.50 -41.69 -19.57
N ARG A 377 18.49 -42.24 -18.34
CA ARG A 377 18.60 -43.66 -18.07
C ARG A 377 17.31 -44.34 -17.57
N ALA A 378 16.24 -43.58 -17.34
CA ALA A 378 14.99 -44.15 -16.86
C ALA A 378 14.23 -44.84 -18.00
N PRO A 379 13.80 -46.10 -17.84
CA PRO A 379 12.98 -46.78 -18.85
C PRO A 379 11.62 -46.10 -18.97
N PRO A 380 10.99 -46.09 -20.15
CA PRO A 380 9.68 -45.51 -20.34
C PRO A 380 8.67 -46.19 -19.42
N ILE A 381 8.01 -45.42 -18.58
CA ILE A 381 6.94 -45.88 -17.69
C ILE A 381 5.78 -46.31 -18.59
N ALA A 382 5.47 -47.62 -18.57
CA ALA A 382 4.34 -48.20 -19.29
C ALA A 382 3.04 -47.49 -18.81
N SER A 383 2.30 -46.93 -19.77
CA SER A 383 0.96 -46.39 -19.57
C SER A 383 0.02 -47.52 -19.19
N ALA A 384 -0.54 -47.48 -17.99
CA ALA A 384 -1.69 -48.27 -17.57
C ALA A 384 -2.94 -47.40 -17.60
#